data_ab1318152998ed059849b3fe09be623e
#
_entry.id   ab1318152998ed059849b3fe09be623e
#
_cell.length_a   1.000
_cell.length_b   1.000
_cell.length_c   1.000
_cell.angle_alpha   90.00
_cell.angle_beta   90.00
_cell.angle_gamma   90.00
#
_symmetry.space_group_name_H-M   'P 1'
#
loop_
_entity.id
_entity.type
_entity.pdbx_description
1 polymer ?
#
loop_
_entity_poly.entity_id
_entity_poly.type
_entity_poly.pdbx_seq_one_letter_code
_entity_poly.pdbx_strand_id
1 'polypeptide(L)'
;DLKTGEYTGSRDATQRPNGEYILEATGATPVALPASIPSGHVARWTWDAWETVEDHRQHMDERGRKEGGTPYWLPGDTWRSEPRYTDELGPLPENALLERPERPLDEYKADKRREIAAGYTAALTATLTMPAESPSAAEVATGAALFAADDAVGLADVQAILTSRRNEFLTAVDAATNRECLEALTIDYPV
;
A
#
# COMPACT_ATOMS: atom_id res chain seq x y z
N ASP A 1 16.21 -2.43 30.65
CA ASP A 1 17.37 -2.54 29.75
C ASP A 1 18.45 -1.51 30.13
N LEU A 2 19.72 -1.92 30.20
CA LEU A 2 20.83 -1.04 30.64
C LEU A 2 21.27 -0.03 29.61
N LYS A 3 21.01 -0.27 28.34
CA LYS A 3 21.41 0.63 27.25
C LYS A 3 20.38 1.71 26.98
N THR A 4 19.12 1.30 27.03
CA THR A 4 17.99 2.16 26.65
C THR A 4 17.26 2.75 27.86
N GLY A 5 17.47 2.21 29.07
CA GLY A 5 16.73 2.55 30.26
C GLY A 5 15.31 1.98 30.30
N GLU A 6 14.89 1.22 29.27
CA GLU A 6 13.53 0.69 29.18
C GLU A 6 13.20 -0.28 30.31
N TYR A 7 11.98 -0.20 30.80
CA TYR A 7 11.45 -1.14 31.76
C TYR A 7 11.29 -2.53 31.12
N THR A 8 11.88 -3.53 31.73
CA THR A 8 11.83 -4.92 31.26
C THR A 8 11.08 -5.86 32.19
N GLY A 9 10.74 -5.40 33.36
CA GLY A 9 10.01 -6.19 34.36
C GLY A 9 10.30 -5.78 35.79
N SER A 10 9.52 -6.30 36.74
CA SER A 10 9.71 -6.14 38.18
C SER A 10 9.89 -7.49 38.86
N ARG A 11 10.57 -7.47 39.97
CA ARG A 11 10.69 -8.61 40.87
C ARG A 11 10.81 -8.13 42.32
N ASP A 12 10.47 -8.99 43.25
CA ASP A 12 10.65 -8.70 44.66
C ASP A 12 12.14 -8.63 44.99
N ALA A 13 12.51 -7.66 45.82
CA ALA A 13 13.86 -7.54 46.32
C ALA A 13 14.09 -8.52 47.48
N THR A 14 15.26 -9.14 47.50
CA THR A 14 15.63 -10.03 48.62
C THR A 14 15.86 -9.20 49.89
N GLN A 15 15.18 -9.55 50.97
CA GLN A 15 15.39 -8.88 52.26
C GLN A 15 16.53 -9.56 53.04
N ARG A 16 17.45 -8.77 53.53
CA ARG A 16 18.51 -9.22 54.45
C ARG A 16 17.94 -9.47 55.87
N PRO A 17 18.64 -10.27 56.70
CA PRO A 17 18.23 -10.49 58.10
C PRO A 17 18.12 -9.21 58.94
N ASN A 18 18.83 -8.15 58.57
CA ASN A 18 18.76 -6.83 59.17
C ASN A 18 17.58 -5.97 58.70
N GLY A 19 16.73 -6.50 57.84
CA GLY A 19 15.56 -5.77 57.28
C GLY A 19 15.82 -4.93 56.02
N GLU A 20 17.09 -4.80 55.60
CA GLU A 20 17.42 -4.07 54.35
C GLU A 20 17.14 -4.91 53.12
N TYR A 21 16.74 -4.25 52.01
CA TYR A 21 16.53 -4.90 50.73
C TYR A 21 17.78 -4.81 49.84
N ILE A 22 18.04 -5.87 49.11
CA ILE A 22 19.14 -5.96 48.15
C ILE A 22 18.58 -5.80 46.71
N LEU A 23 19.09 -4.84 45.98
CA LEU A 23 18.87 -4.73 44.52
C LEU A 23 19.87 -5.65 43.79
N GLU A 24 19.48 -6.91 43.55
CA GLU A 24 20.39 -7.95 43.00
C GLU A 24 20.66 -7.79 41.50
N ALA A 25 19.83 -7.02 40.79
CA ALA A 25 20.01 -6.82 39.36
C ALA A 25 20.72 -5.51 39.06
N THR A 26 21.74 -5.55 38.22
CA THR A 26 22.34 -4.35 37.67
C THR A 26 21.27 -3.58 36.89
N GLY A 27 21.13 -2.28 37.17
CA GLY A 27 20.09 -1.42 36.56
C GLY A 27 18.71 -1.52 37.23
N ALA A 28 18.58 -2.25 38.36
CA ALA A 28 17.36 -2.21 39.17
C ALA A 28 17.27 -0.89 39.94
N THR A 29 16.07 -0.35 40.04
CA THR A 29 15.74 0.83 40.86
C THR A 29 14.58 0.49 41.81
N PRO A 30 14.58 0.99 43.05
CA PRO A 30 13.45 0.85 43.99
C PRO A 30 12.32 1.85 43.68
N VAL A 31 12.51 2.75 42.72
CA VAL A 31 11.52 3.77 42.38
C VAL A 31 10.36 3.10 41.64
N ALA A 32 9.17 3.29 42.16
CA ALA A 32 7.96 2.73 41.56
C ALA A 32 7.73 3.30 40.14
N LEU A 33 7.22 2.46 39.26
CA LEU A 33 6.77 2.87 37.94
C LEU A 33 5.67 3.95 38.01
N PRO A 34 5.51 4.77 36.96
CA PRO A 34 4.34 5.62 36.82
C PRO A 34 3.04 4.82 36.98
N ALA A 35 2.05 5.41 37.65
CA ALA A 35 0.77 4.75 37.96
C ALA A 35 0.02 4.29 36.68
N SER A 36 0.26 4.95 35.54
CA SER A 36 -0.26 4.54 34.22
C SER A 36 0.75 4.88 33.14
N ILE A 37 0.89 3.98 32.18
CA ILE A 37 1.65 4.20 30.95
C ILE A 37 0.63 4.21 29.81
N PRO A 38 0.51 5.29 29.04
CA PRO A 38 -0.42 5.36 27.92
C PRO A 38 -0.13 4.29 26.86
N SER A 39 -1.15 3.90 26.11
CA SER A 39 -0.94 3.00 24.95
C SER A 39 0.04 3.62 23.97
N GLY A 40 0.92 2.81 23.38
CA GLY A 40 1.96 3.28 22.47
C GLY A 40 3.12 4.01 23.17
N HIS A 41 3.26 3.85 24.49
CA HIS A 41 4.37 4.40 25.26
C HIS A 41 5.01 3.33 26.10
N VAL A 42 6.27 3.55 26.48
CA VAL A 42 7.03 2.73 27.42
C VAL A 42 7.61 3.59 28.54
N ALA A 43 7.86 2.97 29.69
CA ALA A 43 8.59 3.63 30.77
C ALA A 43 10.09 3.49 30.51
N ARG A 44 10.80 4.60 30.54
CA ARG A 44 12.26 4.70 30.44
C ARG A 44 12.84 5.31 31.69
N TRP A 45 13.85 4.66 32.27
CA TRP A 45 14.60 5.15 33.42
C TRP A 45 15.73 6.08 32.96
N THR A 46 15.75 7.31 33.45
CA THR A 46 16.76 8.33 33.12
C THR A 46 17.94 8.35 34.08
N TRP A 47 18.07 7.34 34.95
CA TRP A 47 19.00 7.22 36.09
C TRP A 47 18.64 8.09 37.29
N ASP A 48 17.58 8.89 37.20
CA ASP A 48 17.06 9.74 38.25
C ASP A 48 15.54 9.53 38.45
N ALA A 49 14.79 9.47 37.34
CA ALA A 49 13.34 9.32 37.37
C ALA A 49 12.84 8.44 36.20
N TRP A 50 11.59 7.96 36.33
CA TRP A 50 10.87 7.36 35.25
C TRP A 50 10.28 8.45 34.36
N GLU A 51 10.47 8.33 33.06
CA GLU A 51 9.75 9.09 32.03
C GLU A 51 8.93 8.15 31.16
N THR A 52 7.86 8.68 30.59
CA THR A 52 7.03 7.97 29.62
C THR A 52 7.38 8.45 28.22
N VAL A 53 7.83 7.54 27.35
CA VAL A 53 8.32 7.85 26.02
C VAL A 53 7.48 7.11 25.00
N GLU A 54 7.16 7.75 23.88
CA GLU A 54 6.45 7.14 22.75
C GLU A 54 7.24 5.94 22.21
N ASP A 55 6.52 4.89 21.84
CA ASP A 55 7.09 3.71 21.21
C ASP A 55 6.37 3.40 19.89
N HIS A 56 7.03 3.75 18.81
CA HIS A 56 6.56 3.53 17.46
C HIS A 56 7.26 2.36 16.76
N ARG A 57 8.10 1.61 17.48
CA ARG A 57 8.89 0.50 16.95
C ARG A 57 8.01 -0.72 16.67
N GLN A 58 8.48 -1.53 15.72
CA GLN A 58 7.98 -2.90 15.59
C GLN A 58 8.58 -3.80 16.67
N HIS A 59 7.77 -4.69 17.19
CA HIS A 59 8.18 -5.69 18.15
C HIS A 59 8.26 -7.07 17.50
N MET A 60 9.09 -7.96 18.07
CA MET A 60 9.16 -9.34 17.62
C MET A 60 8.06 -10.15 18.29
N ASP A 61 7.28 -10.89 17.50
CA ASP A 61 6.37 -11.91 17.99
C ASP A 61 7.13 -13.15 18.50
N GLU A 62 6.41 -14.11 19.10
CA GLU A 62 6.97 -15.38 19.59
C GLU A 62 7.63 -16.22 18.48
N ARG A 63 7.34 -15.93 17.21
CA ARG A 63 7.90 -16.61 16.02
C ARG A 63 9.04 -15.83 15.38
N GLY A 64 9.45 -14.72 15.98
CA GLY A 64 10.52 -13.86 15.46
C GLY A 64 10.14 -13.00 14.26
N ARG A 65 8.84 -12.74 14.05
CA ARG A 65 8.37 -11.83 13.02
C ARG A 65 8.15 -10.44 13.61
N LYS A 66 8.56 -9.42 12.89
CA LYS A 66 8.27 -8.03 13.27
C LYS A 66 6.78 -7.75 13.10
N GLU A 67 6.12 -7.24 14.13
CA GLU A 67 4.71 -6.84 14.10
C GLU A 67 4.48 -5.54 14.86
N GLY A 68 3.32 -4.93 14.64
CA GLY A 68 2.98 -3.64 15.25
C GLY A 68 3.82 -2.51 14.71
N GLY A 69 4.08 -1.53 15.56
CA GLY A 69 4.76 -0.29 15.20
C GLY A 69 3.86 0.67 14.43
N THR A 70 4.33 1.90 14.29
CA THR A 70 3.62 2.95 13.55
C THR A 70 4.26 3.09 12.17
N PRO A 71 3.53 2.74 11.08
CA PRO A 71 4.02 2.98 9.74
C PRO A 71 4.04 4.48 9.44
N TYR A 72 5.08 4.94 8.78
CA TYR A 72 5.15 6.33 8.33
C TYR A 72 5.83 6.45 6.97
N TRP A 73 5.60 7.56 6.30
CA TRP A 73 6.22 7.96 5.04
C TRP A 73 6.90 9.31 5.22
N LEU A 74 7.77 9.68 4.30
CA LEU A 74 8.44 10.99 4.29
C LEU A 74 7.96 11.84 3.11
N PRO A 75 8.06 13.17 3.18
CA PRO A 75 7.85 14.04 2.03
C PRO A 75 8.70 13.59 0.84
N GLY A 76 8.06 13.35 -0.29
CA GLY A 76 8.69 12.79 -1.50
C GLY A 76 8.49 11.29 -1.70
N ASP A 77 8.02 10.55 -0.70
CA ASP A 77 7.53 9.19 -0.90
C ASP A 77 6.27 9.22 -1.76
N THR A 78 6.01 8.12 -2.46
CA THR A 78 4.84 7.95 -3.33
C THR A 78 3.91 6.88 -2.79
N TRP A 79 2.75 6.73 -3.38
CA TRP A 79 1.81 5.66 -3.05
C TRP A 79 2.40 4.24 -3.23
N ARG A 80 3.49 4.10 -4.00
CA ARG A 80 4.23 2.84 -4.20
C ARG A 80 5.31 2.60 -3.16
N SER A 81 5.67 3.63 -2.39
CA SER A 81 6.70 3.51 -1.37
C SER A 81 6.23 2.59 -0.24
N GLU A 82 7.11 1.68 0.17
CA GLU A 82 6.86 0.86 1.35
C GLU A 82 6.83 1.73 2.60
N PRO A 83 6.00 1.38 3.60
CA PRO A 83 5.99 2.07 4.87
C PRO A 83 7.34 1.94 5.57
N ARG A 84 7.77 3.00 6.21
CA ARG A 84 8.95 3.02 7.09
C ARG A 84 8.53 2.75 8.52
N TYR A 85 9.44 2.19 9.29
CA TYR A 85 9.29 1.99 10.73
C TYR A 85 10.55 2.48 11.41
N THR A 86 10.45 3.05 12.61
CA THR A 86 11.60 3.40 13.43
C THR A 86 12.06 2.18 14.22
N ASP A 87 13.37 2.07 14.42
CA ASP A 87 13.97 1.14 15.39
C ASP A 87 14.38 1.87 16.68
N GLU A 88 14.21 3.19 16.75
CA GLU A 88 14.56 4.02 17.89
C GLU A 88 13.32 4.32 18.75
N LEU A 89 13.52 4.37 20.07
CA LEU A 89 12.52 4.79 21.03
C LEU A 89 12.39 6.32 21.01
N GLY A 90 11.16 6.81 20.97
CA GLY A 90 10.86 8.24 20.97
C GLY A 90 9.90 8.63 19.85
N PRO A 91 9.69 9.91 19.65
CA PRO A 91 8.77 10.43 18.64
C PRO A 91 9.23 10.05 17.23
N LEU A 92 8.25 9.97 16.33
CA LEU A 92 8.55 9.86 14.90
C LEU A 92 9.29 11.09 14.39
N PRO A 93 9.99 11.00 13.23
CA PRO A 93 10.59 12.17 12.58
C PRO A 93 9.57 13.31 12.42
N GLU A 94 9.99 14.55 12.62
CA GLU A 94 9.12 15.74 12.60
C GLU A 94 8.31 15.87 11.29
N ASN A 95 8.84 15.36 10.19
CA ASN A 95 8.21 15.37 8.86
C ASN A 95 7.56 14.04 8.49
N ALA A 96 7.32 13.13 9.45
CA ALA A 96 6.67 11.86 9.19
C ALA A 96 5.20 12.06 8.81
N LEU A 97 4.80 11.42 7.73
CA LEU A 97 3.42 11.32 7.27
C LEU A 97 2.83 10.00 7.77
N LEU A 98 1.77 10.05 8.55
CA LEU A 98 1.10 8.86 9.10
C LEU A 98 0.16 8.19 8.10
N GLU A 99 -0.17 8.88 7.04
CA GLU A 99 -1.01 8.36 5.97
C GLU A 99 -0.15 8.09 4.73
N ARG A 100 -0.45 6.97 4.07
CA ARG A 100 0.20 6.63 2.81
C ARG A 100 -0.16 7.68 1.76
N PRO A 101 0.83 8.22 1.00
CA PRO A 101 0.54 9.13 -0.10
C PRO A 101 -0.49 8.55 -1.07
N GLU A 102 -1.45 9.35 -1.47
CA GLU A 102 -2.47 8.92 -2.41
C GLU A 102 -1.91 8.67 -3.80
N ARG A 103 -2.51 7.71 -4.48
CA ARG A 103 -2.20 7.46 -5.89
C ARG A 103 -2.72 8.61 -6.74
N PRO A 104 -1.90 9.24 -7.61
CA PRO A 104 -2.33 10.33 -8.50
C PRO A 104 -3.44 9.88 -9.45
N LEU A 105 -4.41 10.76 -9.68
CA LEU A 105 -5.53 10.52 -10.60
C LEU A 105 -5.05 10.18 -12.01
N ASP A 106 -3.95 10.79 -12.48
CA ASP A 106 -3.39 10.55 -13.80
C ASP A 106 -2.91 9.10 -13.98
N GLU A 107 -2.46 8.42 -12.91
CA GLU A 107 -2.11 7.01 -12.97
C GLU A 107 -3.36 6.11 -13.12
N TYR A 108 -4.47 6.46 -12.44
CA TYR A 108 -5.75 5.78 -12.67
C TYR A 108 -6.25 5.98 -14.08
N LYS A 109 -6.15 7.20 -14.62
CA LYS A 109 -6.48 7.50 -16.02
C LYS A 109 -5.62 6.71 -17.00
N ALA A 110 -4.33 6.57 -16.72
CA ALA A 110 -3.42 5.79 -17.55
C ALA A 110 -3.79 4.29 -17.57
N ASP A 111 -4.18 3.74 -16.42
CA ASP A 111 -4.64 2.34 -16.34
C ASP A 111 -5.93 2.15 -17.13
N LYS A 112 -6.89 3.07 -16.98
CA LYS A 112 -8.16 3.01 -17.69
C LYS A 112 -7.98 3.13 -19.21
N ARG A 113 -7.06 3.98 -19.67
CA ARG A 113 -6.70 4.06 -21.10
C ARG A 113 -6.11 2.74 -21.63
N ARG A 114 -5.31 2.03 -20.82
CA ARG A 114 -4.80 0.69 -21.17
C ARG A 114 -5.92 -0.34 -21.27
N GLU A 115 -6.87 -0.31 -20.32
CA GLU A 115 -8.06 -1.16 -20.35
C GLU A 115 -8.90 -0.91 -21.62
N ILE A 116 -9.13 0.36 -21.98
CA ILE A 116 -9.84 0.75 -23.21
C ILE A 116 -9.10 0.21 -24.45
N ALA A 117 -7.79 0.36 -24.51
CA ALA A 117 -6.99 -0.12 -25.64
C ALA A 117 -7.03 -1.65 -25.76
N ALA A 118 -6.93 -2.36 -24.63
CA ALA A 118 -7.04 -3.82 -24.61
C ALA A 118 -8.43 -4.29 -25.05
N GLY A 119 -9.50 -3.65 -24.55
CA GLY A 119 -10.88 -3.95 -24.96
C GLY A 119 -11.12 -3.72 -26.44
N TYR A 120 -10.63 -2.61 -26.99
CA TYR A 120 -10.71 -2.33 -28.42
C TYR A 120 -10.01 -3.42 -29.26
N THR A 121 -8.79 -3.80 -28.86
CA THR A 121 -8.03 -4.83 -29.57
C THR A 121 -8.75 -6.19 -29.49
N ALA A 122 -9.28 -6.54 -28.33
CA ALA A 122 -10.03 -7.79 -28.13
C ALA A 122 -11.30 -7.83 -29.02
N ALA A 123 -12.08 -6.74 -29.04
CA ALA A 123 -13.30 -6.64 -29.85
C ALA A 123 -12.97 -6.73 -31.35
N LEU A 124 -11.94 -6.01 -31.81
CA LEU A 124 -11.52 -6.08 -33.21
C LEU A 124 -11.03 -7.48 -33.57
N THR A 125 -10.26 -8.13 -32.71
CA THR A 125 -9.79 -9.50 -32.89
C THR A 125 -10.97 -10.49 -32.97
N ALA A 126 -11.92 -10.38 -32.07
CA ALA A 126 -13.11 -11.25 -32.07
C ALA A 126 -13.94 -11.11 -33.34
N THR A 127 -13.99 -9.92 -33.93
CA THR A 127 -14.69 -9.68 -35.22
C THR A 127 -13.94 -10.30 -36.41
N LEU A 128 -12.61 -10.31 -36.37
CA LEU A 128 -11.77 -10.73 -37.48
C LEU A 128 -11.36 -12.20 -37.47
N THR A 129 -11.56 -12.91 -36.39
CA THR A 129 -11.11 -14.30 -36.23
C THR A 129 -12.26 -15.22 -35.89
N MET A 130 -12.11 -16.51 -36.24
CA MET A 130 -12.97 -17.56 -35.71
C MET A 130 -12.77 -17.62 -34.17
N PRO A 131 -13.77 -18.02 -33.38
CA PRO A 131 -13.62 -18.16 -31.93
C PRO A 131 -12.44 -19.06 -31.58
N ALA A 132 -11.39 -18.46 -31.03
CA ALA A 132 -10.20 -19.13 -30.53
C ALA A 132 -9.75 -18.45 -29.23
N GLU A 133 -9.19 -19.22 -28.27
CA GLU A 133 -8.77 -18.67 -26.98
C GLU A 133 -7.65 -17.62 -27.11
N SER A 134 -6.77 -17.79 -28.11
CA SER A 134 -5.64 -16.88 -28.32
C SER A 134 -5.21 -16.88 -29.79
N PRO A 135 -5.88 -16.13 -30.68
CA PRO A 135 -5.51 -16.07 -32.08
C PRO A 135 -4.13 -15.40 -32.24
N SER A 136 -3.31 -15.95 -33.12
CA SER A 136 -2.00 -15.37 -33.46
C SER A 136 -2.16 -14.12 -34.32
N ALA A 137 -1.13 -13.26 -34.31
CA ALA A 137 -1.11 -12.06 -35.14
C ALA A 137 -1.28 -12.40 -36.63
N ALA A 138 -0.79 -13.55 -37.11
CA ALA A 138 -0.94 -14.01 -38.48
C ALA A 138 -2.39 -14.39 -38.78
N GLU A 139 -3.10 -15.05 -37.85
CA GLU A 139 -4.53 -15.38 -38.02
C GLU A 139 -5.38 -14.11 -38.06
N VAL A 140 -5.11 -13.13 -37.19
CA VAL A 140 -5.81 -11.85 -37.19
C VAL A 140 -5.56 -11.12 -38.52
N ALA A 141 -4.33 -11.06 -39.03
CA ALA A 141 -4.00 -10.41 -40.29
C ALA A 141 -4.64 -11.12 -41.49
N THR A 142 -4.66 -12.46 -41.48
CA THR A 142 -5.32 -13.26 -42.54
C THR A 142 -6.83 -13.06 -42.51
N GLY A 143 -7.45 -13.09 -41.31
CA GLY A 143 -8.87 -12.82 -41.15
C GLY A 143 -9.27 -11.42 -41.65
N ALA A 144 -8.49 -10.40 -41.30
CA ALA A 144 -8.71 -9.04 -41.77
C ALA A 144 -8.62 -8.94 -43.32
N ALA A 145 -7.63 -9.61 -43.91
CA ALA A 145 -7.48 -9.62 -45.37
C ALA A 145 -8.64 -10.33 -46.09
N LEU A 146 -9.10 -11.47 -45.55
CA LEU A 146 -10.24 -12.22 -46.09
C LEU A 146 -11.54 -11.42 -45.93
N PHE A 147 -11.80 -10.84 -44.77
CA PHE A 147 -12.97 -10.02 -44.54
C PHE A 147 -12.99 -8.79 -45.43
N ALA A 148 -11.85 -8.11 -45.58
CA ALA A 148 -11.72 -6.96 -46.47
C ALA A 148 -11.91 -7.33 -47.98
N ALA A 149 -11.57 -8.55 -48.37
CA ALA A 149 -11.79 -9.05 -49.75
C ALA A 149 -13.25 -9.42 -50.01
N ASP A 150 -13.97 -9.90 -48.96
CA ASP A 150 -15.37 -10.32 -49.08
C ASP A 150 -16.33 -9.15 -48.84
N ASP A 151 -16.12 -8.36 -47.79
CA ASP A 151 -16.94 -7.19 -47.44
C ASP A 151 -16.09 -6.03 -46.89
N ALA A 152 -15.45 -5.29 -47.75
CA ALA A 152 -14.64 -4.12 -47.35
C ALA A 152 -15.46 -3.02 -46.66
N VAL A 153 -16.72 -2.86 -47.01
CA VAL A 153 -17.61 -1.84 -46.43
C VAL A 153 -17.98 -2.24 -44.99
N GLY A 154 -18.40 -3.49 -44.79
CA GLY A 154 -18.73 -4.00 -43.45
C GLY A 154 -17.53 -3.96 -42.51
N LEU A 155 -16.33 -4.27 -42.99
CA LEU A 155 -15.12 -4.10 -42.18
C LEU A 155 -14.88 -2.65 -41.76
N ALA A 156 -15.04 -1.71 -42.67
CA ALA A 156 -14.88 -0.29 -42.37
C ALA A 156 -15.95 0.21 -41.38
N ASP A 157 -17.18 -0.25 -41.49
CA ASP A 157 -18.28 0.08 -40.58
C ASP A 157 -18.02 -0.43 -39.19
N VAL A 158 -17.59 -1.68 -39.02
CA VAL A 158 -17.21 -2.25 -37.71
C VAL A 158 -16.06 -1.46 -37.09
N GLN A 159 -15.02 -1.17 -37.87
CA GLN A 159 -13.88 -0.39 -37.35
C GLN A 159 -14.31 1.02 -36.94
N ALA A 160 -15.22 1.66 -37.66
CA ALA A 160 -15.75 2.98 -37.33
C ALA A 160 -16.55 2.95 -36.03
N ILE A 161 -17.42 1.94 -35.83
CA ILE A 161 -18.20 1.75 -34.58
C ILE A 161 -17.27 1.56 -33.39
N LEU A 162 -16.33 0.64 -33.48
CA LEU A 162 -15.38 0.36 -32.39
C LEU A 162 -14.50 1.58 -32.09
N THR A 163 -14.07 2.32 -33.11
CA THR A 163 -13.28 3.55 -32.95
C THR A 163 -14.10 4.67 -32.30
N SER A 164 -15.35 4.85 -32.69
CA SER A 164 -16.26 5.82 -32.07
C SER A 164 -16.41 5.50 -30.58
N ARG A 165 -16.68 4.24 -30.24
CA ARG A 165 -16.85 3.81 -28.88
C ARG A 165 -15.58 4.00 -28.03
N ARG A 166 -14.41 3.67 -28.59
CA ARG A 166 -13.12 3.95 -27.96
C ARG A 166 -12.95 5.43 -27.62
N ASN A 167 -13.28 6.31 -28.57
CA ASN A 167 -13.15 7.74 -28.40
C ASN A 167 -14.11 8.28 -27.32
N GLU A 168 -15.33 7.75 -27.22
CA GLU A 168 -16.28 8.07 -26.16
C GLU A 168 -15.67 7.73 -24.79
N PHE A 169 -15.11 6.52 -24.62
CA PHE A 169 -14.46 6.12 -23.38
C PHE A 169 -13.26 7.00 -23.04
N LEU A 170 -12.39 7.32 -24.02
CA LEU A 170 -11.25 8.21 -23.81
C LEU A 170 -11.70 9.60 -23.37
N THR A 171 -12.75 10.14 -23.97
CA THR A 171 -13.34 11.42 -23.57
C THR A 171 -13.87 11.37 -22.13
N ALA A 172 -14.53 10.28 -21.76
CA ALA A 172 -15.03 10.08 -20.40
C ALA A 172 -13.86 9.99 -19.36
N VAL A 173 -12.77 9.32 -19.71
CA VAL A 173 -11.57 9.26 -18.89
C VAL A 173 -10.94 10.64 -18.71
N ASP A 174 -10.86 11.43 -19.77
CA ASP A 174 -10.28 12.76 -19.71
C ASP A 174 -11.13 13.71 -18.85
N ALA A 175 -12.45 13.60 -18.95
CA ALA A 175 -13.41 14.37 -18.15
C ALA A 175 -13.49 13.94 -16.67
N ALA A 176 -13.01 12.75 -16.31
CA ALA A 176 -13.08 12.26 -14.93
C ALA A 176 -12.26 13.13 -13.99
N THR A 177 -12.88 13.56 -12.89
CA THR A 177 -12.28 14.44 -11.88
C THR A 177 -11.83 13.70 -10.63
N ASN A 178 -12.26 12.44 -10.44
CA ASN A 178 -11.92 11.61 -9.30
C ASN A 178 -11.85 10.12 -9.67
N ARG A 179 -11.38 9.30 -8.75
CA ARG A 179 -11.25 7.85 -8.90
C ARG A 179 -12.61 7.18 -9.11
N GLU A 180 -13.63 7.59 -8.38
CA GLU A 180 -14.97 6.98 -8.42
C GLU A 180 -15.59 7.08 -9.83
N CYS A 181 -15.41 8.24 -10.51
CA CYS A 181 -15.83 8.41 -11.88
C CYS A 181 -15.16 7.42 -12.84
N LEU A 182 -13.89 7.10 -12.62
CA LEU A 182 -13.15 6.13 -13.43
C LEU A 182 -13.56 4.69 -13.14
N GLU A 183 -13.82 4.36 -11.89
CA GLU A 183 -14.28 3.02 -11.47
C GLU A 183 -15.71 2.72 -11.97
N ALA A 184 -16.58 3.73 -12.02
CA ALA A 184 -17.92 3.60 -12.55
C ALA A 184 -17.95 3.42 -14.10
N LEU A 185 -16.85 3.78 -14.80
CA LEU A 185 -16.77 3.65 -16.25
C LEU A 185 -16.53 2.18 -16.64
N THR A 186 -17.59 1.52 -17.08
CA THR A 186 -17.54 0.14 -17.61
C THR A 186 -17.12 0.17 -19.07
N ILE A 187 -16.07 -0.59 -19.41
CA ILE A 187 -15.55 -0.69 -20.76
C ILE A 187 -16.25 -1.88 -21.45
N ASP A 188 -17.13 -1.57 -22.38
CA ASP A 188 -17.89 -2.55 -23.14
C ASP A 188 -17.89 -2.15 -24.64
N TYR A 189 -17.48 -3.09 -25.48
CA TYR A 189 -17.47 -2.94 -26.93
C TYR A 189 -18.53 -3.86 -27.54
N PRO A 190 -19.41 -3.34 -28.40
CA PRO A 190 -20.33 -4.17 -29.15
C PRO A 190 -19.56 -5.10 -30.08
N VAL A 191 -19.86 -6.38 -30.06
CA VAL A 191 -19.27 -7.42 -30.94
C VAL A 191 -20.39 -8.06 -31.75
#